data_8a21586f98ac62855df11ca9519e611f
#
_entry.id   8a21586f98ac62855df11ca9519e611f
#
_cell.length_a   1.000
_cell.length_b   1.000
_cell.length_c   1.000
_cell.angle_alpha   90.00
_cell.angle_beta   90.00
_cell.angle_gamma   90.00
#
_symmetry.space_group_name_H-M   'P 1'
#
loop_
_entity.id
_entity.type
_entity.pdbx_description
1 polymer ?
#
loop_
_entity_poly.entity_id
_entity_poly.type
_entity_poly.pdbx_seq_one_letter_code
_entity_poly.pdbx_strand_id
1 'polypeptide(L)'
;AYVSKTSPDVAWGSAWMKAVDFSGIAWDNPRTLTLVSPRHAMMARHYQRKIGSNVIFHDRRGRPVTRKINGIENLGNDIAVVILDKDVPPTVKTYRLLPPSESYSKLLRGSHALITSWANGTRKVHIHSVFSVFSGLVTFVDTATLPASFFNKLIKGDSGNPSFLWLNNEPILIGTHTYGGSGRGPFVLQFQGRKN
;
A
#
# COMPACT_ATOMS: atom_id res chain seq x y z
N ALA A 1 8.78 1.68 12.98
CA ALA A 1 8.32 0.94 11.83
C ALA A 1 8.79 -0.48 11.88
N TYR A 2 8.02 -1.31 11.32
CA TYR A 2 8.38 -2.70 11.13
C TYR A 2 9.20 -2.87 9.85
N VAL A 3 10.29 -3.61 9.94
CA VAL A 3 11.12 -3.99 8.79
C VAL A 3 11.19 -5.50 8.74
N SER A 4 10.83 -6.08 7.61
CA SER A 4 10.89 -7.52 7.41
C SER A 4 12.33 -8.01 7.45
N LYS A 5 12.56 -9.16 8.05
CA LYS A 5 13.89 -9.78 8.05
C LYS A 5 14.36 -10.14 6.63
N THR A 6 13.44 -10.38 5.73
CA THR A 6 13.78 -10.63 4.33
C THR A 6 13.99 -9.34 3.56
N SER A 7 13.87 -8.19 4.22
CA SER A 7 13.99 -6.88 3.59
C SER A 7 14.90 -5.97 4.42
N PRO A 8 16.14 -6.39 4.67
CA PRO A 8 17.04 -5.60 5.51
C PRO A 8 17.36 -4.24 4.89
N ASP A 9 17.14 -4.10 3.60
CA ASP A 9 17.53 -2.91 2.86
C ASP A 9 16.39 -1.90 2.71
N VAL A 10 15.37 -1.97 3.55
CA VAL A 10 14.33 -0.95 3.53
C VAL A 10 14.92 0.37 3.97
N ALA A 11 14.92 1.33 3.08
CA ALA A 11 15.43 2.66 3.35
C ALA A 11 14.34 3.51 4.00
N TRP A 12 14.37 3.56 5.31
CA TRP A 12 13.41 4.34 6.08
C TRP A 12 13.95 5.76 6.28
N GLY A 13 13.88 6.62 5.43
CA GLY A 13 14.44 7.96 5.40
C GLY A 13 14.64 8.69 6.74
N SER A 14 13.83 8.42 7.76
CA SER A 14 13.96 9.07 9.06
C SER A 14 13.43 8.21 10.20
N ALA A 15 13.78 8.59 11.42
CA ALA A 15 13.39 7.83 12.61
C ALA A 15 11.87 7.71 12.78
N TRP A 16 11.11 8.72 12.38
CA TRP A 16 9.65 8.68 12.55
C TRP A 16 8.98 7.64 11.63
N MET A 17 9.55 7.39 10.46
CA MET A 17 9.03 6.36 9.56
C MET A 17 9.16 4.98 10.19
N LYS A 18 10.14 4.78 11.05
CA LYS A 18 10.33 3.51 11.74
C LYS A 18 9.22 3.24 12.76
N ALA A 19 8.46 4.24 13.13
CA ALA A 19 7.31 4.08 14.02
C ALA A 19 6.05 3.62 13.29
N VAL A 20 6.05 3.61 11.97
CA VAL A 20 4.90 3.17 11.17
C VAL A 20 4.96 1.66 11.02
N ASP A 21 3.84 1.01 11.26
CA ASP A 21 3.74 -0.44 11.13
C ASP A 21 3.41 -0.83 9.68
N PHE A 22 4.39 -1.33 8.95
CA PHE A 22 4.24 -1.80 7.58
C PHE A 22 4.18 -3.34 7.49
N SER A 23 3.96 -4.03 8.61
CA SER A 23 3.90 -5.49 8.62
C SER A 23 2.81 -6.08 7.73
N GLY A 24 1.77 -5.32 7.44
CA GLY A 24 0.68 -5.74 6.57
C GLY A 24 0.97 -5.67 5.09
N ILE A 25 2.16 -5.24 4.70
CA ILE A 25 2.61 -5.27 3.31
C ILE A 25 3.48 -6.50 3.11
N ALA A 26 3.17 -7.28 2.09
CA ALA A 26 4.00 -8.44 1.73
C ALA A 26 5.17 -7.99 0.88
N TRP A 27 6.32 -7.86 1.49
CA TRP A 27 7.55 -7.41 0.85
C TRP A 27 8.39 -8.56 0.29
N ASP A 28 7.81 -9.74 0.15
CA ASP A 28 8.51 -10.95 -0.29
C ASP A 28 8.62 -11.05 -1.81
N ASN A 29 7.91 -10.20 -2.53
CA ASN A 29 7.80 -10.27 -3.99
C ASN A 29 7.46 -8.88 -4.53
N PRO A 30 7.98 -8.49 -5.71
CA PRO A 30 7.61 -7.21 -6.33
C PRO A 30 6.12 -7.05 -6.57
N ARG A 31 5.40 -8.14 -6.77
CA ARG A 31 3.94 -8.13 -6.85
C ARG A 31 3.37 -8.01 -5.44
N THR A 32 3.31 -6.79 -4.96
CA THR A 32 3.03 -6.45 -3.57
C THR A 32 1.57 -6.70 -3.22
N LEU A 33 1.35 -7.22 -2.02
CA LEU A 33 0.02 -7.37 -1.42
C LEU A 33 -0.07 -6.53 -0.16
N THR A 34 -1.21 -5.90 0.06
CA THR A 34 -1.47 -5.05 1.21
C THR A 34 -2.75 -5.47 1.89
N LEU A 35 -2.65 -5.87 3.15
CA LEU A 35 -3.79 -6.39 3.91
C LEU A 35 -4.80 -5.29 4.25
N VAL A 36 -6.06 -5.55 3.93
CA VAL A 36 -7.19 -4.68 4.32
C VAL A 36 -8.11 -5.38 5.31
N SER A 37 -7.90 -6.66 5.56
CA SER A 37 -8.54 -7.45 6.59
C SER A 37 -7.60 -8.60 6.93
N PRO A 38 -7.88 -9.39 7.99
CA PRO A 38 -7.03 -10.53 8.31
C PRO A 38 -6.92 -11.57 7.19
N ARG A 39 -7.82 -11.58 6.22
CA ARG A 39 -7.86 -12.58 5.16
C ARG A 39 -7.86 -11.99 3.75
N HIS A 40 -7.93 -10.68 3.61
CA HIS A 40 -8.03 -10.01 2.31
C HIS A 40 -6.88 -9.05 2.10
N ALA A 41 -6.30 -9.09 0.89
CA ALA A 41 -5.22 -8.19 0.52
C ALA A 41 -5.47 -7.63 -0.88
N MET A 42 -5.00 -6.40 -1.10
CA MET A 42 -5.08 -5.74 -2.41
C MET A 42 -3.79 -5.87 -3.16
N MET A 43 -3.90 -5.98 -4.48
CA MET A 43 -2.77 -5.92 -5.41
C MET A 43 -3.20 -5.23 -6.70
N ALA A 44 -2.23 -4.90 -7.55
CA ALA A 44 -2.54 -4.36 -8.88
C ALA A 44 -3.09 -5.47 -9.76
N ARG A 45 -4.20 -5.18 -10.43
CA ARG A 45 -4.81 -6.16 -11.32
C ARG A 45 -3.90 -6.54 -12.48
N HIS A 46 -3.14 -5.60 -13.01
CA HIS A 46 -2.24 -5.87 -14.13
C HIS A 46 -0.92 -6.53 -13.71
N TYR A 47 -0.71 -6.73 -12.40
CA TYR A 47 0.55 -7.28 -11.87
C TYR A 47 0.23 -8.25 -10.73
N GLN A 48 -0.48 -9.33 -11.06
CA GLN A 48 -1.05 -10.25 -10.07
C GLN A 48 -0.12 -11.38 -9.70
N ARG A 49 -0.23 -11.81 -8.45
CA ARG A 49 0.23 -13.14 -8.03
C ARG A 49 -0.81 -14.17 -8.45
N LYS A 50 -0.43 -15.44 -8.41
CA LYS A 50 -1.30 -16.54 -8.86
C LYS A 50 -1.98 -17.24 -7.70
N ILE A 51 -3.19 -17.75 -7.92
CA ILE A 51 -3.87 -18.64 -6.99
C ILE A 51 -2.99 -19.84 -6.70
N GLY A 52 -2.93 -20.23 -5.44
CA GLY A 52 -2.12 -21.35 -4.98
C GLY A 52 -0.69 -20.96 -4.58
N SER A 53 -0.24 -19.75 -4.91
CA SER A 53 1.09 -19.31 -4.51
C SER A 53 1.12 -18.86 -3.05
N ASN A 54 2.32 -18.89 -2.48
CA ASN A 54 2.53 -18.46 -1.10
C ASN A 54 2.82 -16.98 -1.02
N VAL A 55 2.38 -16.37 0.08
CA VAL A 55 2.65 -15.00 0.44
C VAL A 55 3.27 -14.99 1.83
N ILE A 56 4.35 -14.25 2.01
CA ILE A 56 5.03 -14.17 3.29
C ILE A 56 4.94 -12.73 3.79
N PHE A 57 4.24 -12.56 4.91
CA PHE A 57 4.27 -11.34 5.70
C PHE A 57 5.28 -11.53 6.83
N HIS A 58 5.77 -10.44 7.38
CA HIS A 58 6.59 -10.49 8.58
C HIS A 58 5.90 -9.63 9.63
N ASP A 59 5.67 -10.22 10.80
CA ASP A 59 4.97 -9.53 11.87
C ASP A 59 5.86 -8.44 12.51
N ARG A 60 5.32 -7.74 13.51
CA ARG A 60 6.05 -6.64 14.19
C ARG A 60 7.36 -7.06 14.80
N ARG A 61 7.54 -8.34 15.06
CA ARG A 61 8.78 -8.90 15.61
C ARG A 61 9.69 -9.49 14.54
N GLY A 62 9.32 -9.36 13.27
CA GLY A 62 10.09 -9.89 12.16
C GLY A 62 9.90 -11.39 11.92
N ARG A 63 8.91 -12.00 12.54
CA ARG A 63 8.64 -13.43 12.33
C ARG A 63 7.82 -13.62 11.06
N PRO A 64 8.15 -14.63 10.24
CA PRO A 64 7.42 -14.87 9.01
C PRO A 64 6.02 -15.43 9.29
N VAL A 65 5.06 -14.96 8.52
CA VAL A 65 3.69 -15.44 8.52
C VAL A 65 3.36 -15.79 7.08
N THR A 66 3.29 -17.08 6.80
CA THR A 66 3.06 -17.58 5.43
C THR A 66 1.59 -17.90 5.25
N ARG A 67 1.04 -17.44 4.13
CA ARG A 67 -0.34 -17.74 3.72
C ARG A 67 -0.35 -18.15 2.26
N LYS A 68 -1.42 -18.84 1.86
CA LYS A 68 -1.62 -19.24 0.48
C LYS A 68 -2.76 -18.42 -0.12
N ILE A 69 -2.61 -18.03 -1.38
CA ILE A 69 -3.68 -17.36 -2.10
C ILE A 69 -4.72 -18.39 -2.49
N ASN A 70 -5.92 -18.26 -1.92
CA ASN A 70 -7.02 -19.19 -2.11
C ASN A 70 -8.02 -18.73 -3.17
N GLY A 71 -8.07 -17.43 -3.44
CA GLY A 71 -8.94 -16.85 -4.44
C GLY A 71 -8.46 -15.47 -4.83
N ILE A 72 -8.89 -15.01 -6.00
CA ILE A 72 -8.62 -13.68 -6.51
C ILE A 72 -9.90 -13.14 -7.12
N GLU A 73 -10.28 -11.92 -6.74
CA GLU A 73 -11.39 -11.22 -7.33
C GLU A 73 -10.87 -9.95 -8.00
N ASN A 74 -11.07 -9.85 -9.31
CA ASN A 74 -10.69 -8.66 -10.06
C ASN A 74 -11.79 -7.61 -9.95
N LEU A 75 -11.40 -6.42 -9.54
CA LEU A 75 -12.28 -5.26 -9.47
C LEU A 75 -11.92 -4.29 -10.59
N GLY A 76 -12.70 -3.23 -10.74
CA GLY A 76 -12.37 -2.17 -11.67
C GLY A 76 -11.14 -1.37 -11.22
N ASN A 77 -10.68 -0.47 -12.08
CA ASN A 77 -9.61 0.47 -11.77
C ASN A 77 -8.28 -0.18 -11.36
N ASP A 78 -7.92 -1.29 -11.98
CA ASP A 78 -6.64 -1.95 -11.75
C ASP A 78 -6.46 -2.48 -10.33
N ILE A 79 -7.54 -2.87 -9.66
CA ILE A 79 -7.49 -3.49 -8.33
C ILE A 79 -7.87 -4.96 -8.43
N ALA A 80 -7.12 -5.80 -7.75
CA ALA A 80 -7.51 -7.18 -7.49
C ALA A 80 -7.44 -7.43 -5.98
N VAL A 81 -8.37 -8.21 -5.46
CA VAL A 81 -8.42 -8.59 -4.06
C VAL A 81 -8.10 -10.06 -3.94
N VAL A 82 -7.14 -10.36 -3.10
CA VAL A 82 -6.72 -11.72 -2.79
C VAL A 82 -7.45 -12.19 -1.54
N ILE A 83 -7.93 -13.42 -1.58
CA ILE A 83 -8.49 -14.10 -0.42
C ILE A 83 -7.46 -15.13 0.04
N LEU A 84 -7.00 -14.99 1.26
CA LEU A 84 -6.01 -15.90 1.84
C LEU A 84 -6.69 -17.16 2.38
N ASP A 85 -5.95 -18.23 2.52
CA ASP A 85 -6.45 -19.50 3.01
C ASP A 85 -6.88 -19.45 4.48
N LYS A 86 -6.31 -18.54 5.26
CA LYS A 86 -6.71 -18.31 6.65
C LYS A 86 -6.28 -16.92 7.11
N ASP A 87 -6.84 -16.49 8.24
CA ASP A 87 -6.54 -15.17 8.81
C ASP A 87 -5.07 -15.04 9.20
N VAL A 88 -4.53 -13.84 9.07
CA VAL A 88 -3.24 -13.52 9.68
C VAL A 88 -3.45 -13.23 11.17
N PRO A 89 -2.41 -13.45 12.00
CA PRO A 89 -2.53 -13.15 13.43
C PRO A 89 -2.57 -11.63 13.66
N PRO A 90 -3.05 -11.17 14.85
CA PRO A 90 -3.11 -9.75 15.16
C PRO A 90 -1.76 -9.03 15.19
N THR A 91 -0.66 -9.77 15.17
CA THR A 91 0.69 -9.20 15.12
C THR A 91 1.06 -8.68 13.73
N VAL A 92 0.20 -8.92 12.73
CA VAL A 92 0.35 -8.40 11.38
C VAL A 92 -0.71 -7.32 11.18
N LYS A 93 -0.30 -6.13 10.73
CA LYS A 93 -1.18 -4.98 10.56
C LYS A 93 -2.16 -5.18 9.42
N THR A 94 -3.41 -4.82 9.64
CA THR A 94 -4.40 -4.63 8.57
C THR A 94 -4.73 -3.15 8.49
N TYR A 95 -4.83 -2.62 7.27
CA TYR A 95 -4.96 -1.17 7.08
C TYR A 95 -6.41 -0.77 6.88
N ARG A 96 -6.77 0.36 7.48
CA ARG A 96 -8.08 0.96 7.29
C ARG A 96 -8.14 1.69 5.96
N LEU A 97 -9.34 1.76 5.42
CA LEU A 97 -9.68 2.56 4.25
C LEU A 97 -10.54 3.74 4.70
N LEU A 98 -10.53 4.81 3.92
CA LEU A 98 -11.41 5.95 4.17
C LEU A 98 -12.87 5.57 3.88
N PRO A 99 -13.82 6.11 4.62
CA PRO A 99 -15.23 5.93 4.30
C PRO A 99 -15.57 6.62 2.98
N PRO A 100 -16.63 6.17 2.29
CA PRO A 100 -17.05 6.81 1.04
C PRO A 100 -17.42 8.27 1.24
N SER A 101 -16.96 9.13 0.32
CA SER A 101 -17.30 10.54 0.30
C SER A 101 -16.96 11.11 -1.06
N GLU A 102 -17.70 12.13 -1.48
CA GLU A 102 -17.42 12.86 -2.72
C GLU A 102 -16.51 14.05 -2.51
N SER A 103 -16.11 14.33 -1.27
CA SER A 103 -15.37 15.55 -0.92
C SER A 103 -13.85 15.38 -0.92
N TYR A 104 -13.33 14.21 -1.22
CA TYR A 104 -11.90 13.95 -1.08
C TYR A 104 -11.03 14.74 -2.05
N SER A 105 -11.55 15.14 -3.21
CA SER A 105 -10.78 15.95 -4.14
C SER A 105 -10.34 17.28 -3.52
N LYS A 106 -11.17 17.84 -2.63
CA LYS A 106 -10.84 19.06 -1.89
C LYS A 106 -10.08 18.77 -0.62
N LEU A 107 -10.53 17.78 0.14
CA LEU A 107 -10.01 17.50 1.47
C LEU A 107 -8.57 17.00 1.45
N LEU A 108 -8.20 16.22 0.46
CA LEU A 108 -6.89 15.56 0.43
C LEU A 108 -5.85 16.31 -0.37
N ARG A 109 -6.24 17.26 -1.20
CA ARG A 109 -5.28 17.99 -2.03
C ARG A 109 -4.24 18.67 -1.15
N GLY A 110 -2.97 18.44 -1.46
CA GLY A 110 -1.86 18.98 -0.68
C GLY A 110 -1.49 18.15 0.54
N SER A 111 -2.28 17.12 0.89
CA SER A 111 -1.93 16.26 2.01
C SER A 111 -0.69 15.45 1.68
N HIS A 112 0.14 15.22 2.69
CA HIS A 112 1.30 14.34 2.55
C HIS A 112 0.86 12.89 2.58
N ALA A 113 1.48 12.07 1.73
CA ALA A 113 1.21 10.65 1.66
C ALA A 113 2.52 9.85 1.75
N LEU A 114 2.45 8.73 2.41
CA LEU A 114 3.54 7.76 2.45
C LEU A 114 3.44 6.89 1.21
N ILE A 115 4.46 6.97 0.37
CA ILE A 115 4.50 6.27 -0.91
C ILE A 115 5.52 5.15 -0.80
N THR A 116 5.07 3.92 -0.99
CA THR A 116 5.96 2.76 -0.92
C THR A 116 6.39 2.34 -2.32
N SER A 117 7.57 1.76 -2.41
CA SER A 117 8.09 1.26 -3.67
C SER A 117 8.97 0.03 -3.44
N TRP A 118 9.06 -0.80 -4.46
CA TRP A 118 9.99 -1.92 -4.49
C TRP A 118 11.42 -1.47 -4.80
N ALA A 119 11.57 -0.43 -5.61
CA ALA A 119 12.83 0.26 -5.91
C ALA A 119 13.98 -0.70 -6.26
N ASN A 120 13.77 -1.58 -7.24
CA ASN A 120 14.76 -2.55 -7.70
C ASN A 120 15.27 -3.48 -6.58
N GLY A 121 14.36 -3.93 -5.72
CA GLY A 121 14.67 -4.84 -4.63
C GLY A 121 15.01 -4.15 -3.32
N THR A 122 15.19 -2.84 -3.33
CA THR A 122 15.35 -2.06 -2.10
C THR A 122 13.99 -1.44 -1.76
N ARG A 123 13.36 -1.93 -0.72
CA ARG A 123 12.04 -1.44 -0.32
C ARG A 123 12.19 -0.07 0.30
N LYS A 124 11.42 0.88 -0.20
CA LYS A 124 11.54 2.28 0.22
C LYS A 124 10.17 2.88 0.53
N VAL A 125 10.19 3.86 1.41
CA VAL A 125 9.02 4.69 1.70
C VAL A 125 9.44 6.14 1.53
N HIS A 126 8.65 6.86 0.75
CA HIS A 126 8.87 8.28 0.45
C HIS A 126 7.64 9.09 0.80
N ILE A 127 7.78 10.41 0.78
CA ILE A 127 6.68 11.31 1.05
C ILE A 127 6.40 12.11 -0.21
N HIS A 128 5.18 11.97 -0.72
CA HIS A 128 4.67 12.77 -1.82
C HIS A 128 3.46 13.55 -1.32
N SER A 129 3.00 14.51 -2.10
CA SER A 129 1.75 15.22 -1.82
C SER A 129 0.65 14.72 -2.74
N VAL A 130 -0.57 14.70 -2.25
CA VAL A 130 -1.74 14.42 -3.09
C VAL A 130 -1.97 15.62 -3.98
N PHE A 131 -1.96 15.40 -5.29
CA PHE A 131 -2.28 16.43 -6.27
C PHE A 131 -3.77 16.48 -6.54
N SER A 132 -4.37 15.33 -6.82
CA SER A 132 -5.81 15.27 -7.10
C SER A 132 -6.38 13.90 -6.77
N VAL A 133 -7.66 13.90 -6.46
CA VAL A 133 -8.49 12.69 -6.43
C VAL A 133 -9.62 12.94 -7.41
N PHE A 134 -9.60 12.26 -8.53
CA PHE A 134 -10.56 12.49 -9.60
C PHE A 134 -10.82 11.22 -10.40
N SER A 135 -12.07 10.98 -10.70
CA SER A 135 -12.50 9.84 -11.52
C SER A 135 -11.97 8.49 -11.02
N GLY A 136 -11.94 8.32 -9.69
CA GLY A 136 -11.48 7.08 -9.07
C GLY A 136 -9.97 6.91 -9.05
N LEU A 137 -9.22 7.95 -9.37
CA LEU A 137 -7.75 7.93 -9.33
C LEU A 137 -7.23 8.95 -8.33
N VAL A 138 -6.19 8.57 -7.60
CA VAL A 138 -5.39 9.51 -6.82
C VAL A 138 -4.08 9.74 -7.56
N THR A 139 -3.71 11.00 -7.70
CA THR A 139 -2.48 11.45 -8.36
C THR A 139 -1.61 12.20 -7.36
N PHE A 140 -0.33 11.94 -7.40
CA PHE A 140 0.64 12.53 -6.47
C PHE A 140 1.62 13.44 -7.20
N VAL A 141 2.23 14.33 -6.43
CA VAL A 141 3.31 15.23 -6.91
C VAL A 141 4.39 15.29 -5.86
N ASP A 142 5.55 15.81 -6.27
CA ASP A 142 6.63 16.08 -5.33
C ASP A 142 6.18 17.11 -4.28
N THR A 143 6.61 16.89 -3.05
CA THR A 143 6.32 17.80 -1.94
C THR A 143 7.37 18.90 -1.91
N ALA A 144 7.00 20.10 -2.36
CA ALA A 144 7.93 21.22 -2.49
C ALA A 144 8.49 21.71 -1.14
N THR A 145 7.80 21.44 -0.04
CA THR A 145 8.20 21.92 1.29
C THR A 145 9.14 20.98 2.03
N LEU A 146 9.43 19.82 1.47
CA LEU A 146 10.32 18.82 2.07
C LEU A 146 11.61 18.70 1.28
N PRO A 147 12.71 18.25 1.93
CA PRO A 147 13.95 17.97 1.20
C PRO A 147 13.73 16.99 0.05
N ALA A 148 14.46 17.19 -1.04
CA ALA A 148 14.34 16.35 -2.23
C ALA A 148 14.56 14.86 -1.95
N SER A 149 15.29 14.52 -0.90
CA SER A 149 15.55 13.14 -0.51
C SER A 149 14.30 12.38 -0.05
N PHE A 150 13.23 13.10 0.30
CA PHE A 150 11.97 12.46 0.67
C PHE A 150 11.14 12.03 -0.54
N PHE A 151 11.46 12.51 -1.71
CA PHE A 151 10.76 12.16 -2.93
C PHE A 151 11.55 11.15 -3.74
N ASN A 152 10.85 10.19 -4.36
CA ASN A 152 11.44 9.29 -5.32
C ASN A 152 10.42 8.96 -6.40
N LYS A 153 10.87 8.90 -7.64
CA LYS A 153 10.00 8.50 -8.74
C LYS A 153 9.71 7.01 -8.66
N LEU A 154 8.47 6.67 -8.94
CA LEU A 154 8.06 5.28 -9.09
C LEU A 154 8.47 4.80 -10.48
N ILE A 155 8.89 3.55 -10.54
CA ILE A 155 9.38 2.93 -11.77
C ILE A 155 8.58 1.67 -12.07
N LYS A 156 8.81 1.10 -13.24
CA LYS A 156 8.22 -0.19 -13.59
C LYS A 156 8.58 -1.24 -12.55
N GLY A 157 7.59 -1.97 -12.07
CA GLY A 157 7.76 -2.95 -10.99
C GLY A 157 7.27 -2.44 -9.65
N ASP A 158 6.94 -1.15 -9.54
CA ASP A 158 6.32 -0.58 -8.33
C ASP A 158 4.79 -0.70 -8.36
N SER A 159 4.24 -1.32 -9.39
CA SER A 159 2.79 -1.52 -9.51
C SER A 159 2.22 -2.29 -8.33
N GLY A 160 1.12 -1.78 -7.79
CA GLY A 160 0.43 -2.38 -6.65
C GLY A 160 0.99 -2.00 -5.31
N ASN A 161 2.12 -1.32 -5.23
CA ASN A 161 2.64 -0.82 -3.97
C ASN A 161 1.67 0.21 -3.37
N PRO A 162 1.40 0.14 -2.07
CA PRO A 162 0.37 0.96 -1.45
C PRO A 162 0.84 2.38 -1.16
N SER A 163 -0.13 3.29 -1.13
CA SER A 163 0.03 4.67 -0.67
C SER A 163 -0.87 4.92 0.52
N PHE A 164 -0.36 5.62 1.53
CA PHE A 164 -1.07 5.85 2.78
C PHE A 164 -1.14 7.34 3.12
N LEU A 165 -2.26 7.74 3.73
CA LEU A 165 -2.31 8.96 4.52
C LEU A 165 -1.92 8.63 5.94
N TRP A 166 -1.34 9.61 6.65
CA TRP A 166 -1.04 9.49 8.07
C TRP A 166 -2.09 10.28 8.85
N LEU A 167 -3.03 9.58 9.46
CA LEU A 167 -4.13 10.19 10.21
C LEU A 167 -4.22 9.54 11.59
N ASN A 168 -4.36 10.37 12.63
CA ASN A 168 -4.53 9.90 14.02
C ASN A 168 -3.49 8.84 14.39
N ASN A 169 -2.24 9.07 14.02
CA ASN A 169 -1.12 8.18 14.30
C ASN A 169 -1.24 6.79 13.69
N GLU A 170 -1.96 6.67 12.58
CA GLU A 170 -1.99 5.41 11.83
C GLU A 170 -1.97 5.64 10.32
N PRO A 171 -1.42 4.68 9.55
CA PRO A 171 -1.47 4.73 8.09
C PRO A 171 -2.84 4.29 7.61
N ILE A 172 -3.45 5.12 6.75
CA ILE A 172 -4.73 4.83 6.11
C ILE A 172 -4.44 4.56 4.64
N LEU A 173 -4.80 3.39 4.16
CA LEU A 173 -4.57 3.02 2.77
C LEU A 173 -5.49 3.83 1.86
N ILE A 174 -4.91 4.57 0.91
CA ILE A 174 -5.69 5.39 -0.03
C ILE A 174 -5.54 4.97 -1.46
N GLY A 175 -4.55 4.17 -1.79
CA GLY A 175 -4.38 3.75 -3.17
C GLY A 175 -3.26 2.76 -3.36
N THR A 176 -3.17 2.28 -4.60
CA THR A 176 -2.08 1.44 -5.07
C THR A 176 -1.57 2.02 -6.37
N HIS A 177 -0.32 1.73 -6.74
CA HIS A 177 0.26 2.36 -7.92
C HIS A 177 -0.12 1.62 -9.19
N THR A 178 -0.52 2.38 -10.20
CA THR A 178 -0.70 1.89 -11.58
C THR A 178 0.33 2.53 -12.50
N TYR A 179 0.61 3.82 -12.30
CA TYR A 179 1.51 4.59 -13.15
C TYR A 179 2.72 5.10 -12.36
N GLY A 180 3.85 5.21 -13.06
CA GLY A 180 5.09 5.66 -12.45
C GLY A 180 5.19 7.18 -12.26
N GLY A 181 6.40 7.71 -12.21
CA GLY A 181 6.67 9.11 -11.94
C GLY A 181 6.37 9.47 -10.50
N SER A 182 5.61 10.55 -10.29
CA SER A 182 5.19 10.93 -8.93
C SER A 182 4.12 10.02 -8.35
N GLY A 183 3.54 9.17 -9.18
CA GLY A 183 2.58 8.15 -8.76
C GLY A 183 1.14 8.49 -9.10
N ARG A 184 0.43 7.50 -9.59
CA ARG A 184 -1.00 7.56 -9.86
C ARG A 184 -1.57 6.17 -9.83
N GLY A 185 -2.74 6.01 -9.27
CA GLY A 185 -3.43 4.73 -9.24
C GLY A 185 -4.84 4.86 -8.71
N PRO A 186 -5.55 3.73 -8.58
CA PRO A 186 -6.91 3.75 -8.07
C PRO A 186 -6.95 4.30 -6.64
N PHE A 187 -7.97 5.13 -6.39
CA PHE A 187 -8.26 5.64 -5.07
C PHE A 187 -9.21 4.66 -4.40
N VAL A 188 -8.80 4.06 -3.30
CA VAL A 188 -9.56 3.00 -2.64
C VAL A 188 -10.29 3.55 -1.43
N LEU A 189 -11.54 3.11 -1.26
CA LEU A 189 -12.41 3.51 -0.16
C LEU A 189 -13.07 2.28 0.44
N GLN A 190 -13.62 2.42 1.64
CA GLN A 190 -14.48 1.41 2.21
C GLN A 190 -15.66 1.17 1.27
N PHE A 191 -16.02 -0.07 1.15
CA PHE A 191 -17.14 -0.44 0.31
C PHE A 191 -18.43 -0.01 0.98
N GLN A 192 -19.24 0.77 0.27
CA GLN A 192 -20.47 1.32 0.82
C GLN A 192 -21.69 0.80 0.08
N GLY A 193 -22.73 0.49 0.82
CA GLY A 193 -24.05 0.22 0.25
C GLY A 193 -24.19 -1.11 -0.42
N ARG A 194 -23.14 -1.86 -0.52
CA ARG A 194 -23.19 -3.18 -1.08
C ARG A 194 -23.64 -4.18 -0.05
N LYS A 195 -24.73 -4.81 -0.31
CA LYS A 195 -25.27 -5.82 0.61
C LYS A 195 -24.92 -7.19 0.06
N ASN A 196 -23.85 -7.64 0.43
CA ASN A 196 -23.51 -8.94 -0.10
C ASN A 196 -22.74 -9.77 0.77
#